data_de6b4591380697e27a3b30e68e94c465
#
_entry.id   de6b4591380697e27a3b30e68e94c465
#
_cell.length_a   1.000
_cell.length_b   1.000
_cell.length_c   1.000
_cell.angle_alpha   90.00
_cell.angle_beta   90.00
_cell.angle_gamma   90.00
#
_symmetry.space_group_name_H-M   'P 1'
#
loop_
_entity.id
_entity.type
_entity.pdbx_description
1 polymer ?
#
loop_
_entity_poly.entity_id
_entity_poly.type
_entity_poly.pdbx_seq_one_letter_code
_entity_poly.pdbx_strand_id
1 'polypeptide(L)'
;MSPDFVITKGDLLPILPFQCQYRDGTFADLTGVTSVKFVMQLKGVTAEKINTSVGVTILNPVLQVGSILPHGTYSWSGTDTDTPGDYQAWIVVTFASGKILHFPNYGRSRVQVTLAE
;
A
#
# COMPACT_ATOMS: atom_id res chain seq x y z
N MET A 1 3.52 -0.20 -19.21
CA MET A 1 2.98 -1.10 -18.17
C MET A 1 1.72 -0.48 -17.58
N SER A 2 0.66 -1.27 -17.45
CA SER A 2 -0.59 -0.78 -16.88
C SER A 2 -0.42 -0.50 -15.39
N PRO A 3 -1.05 0.55 -14.85
CA PRO A 3 -1.02 0.79 -13.42
C PRO A 3 -1.84 -0.25 -12.67
N ASP A 4 -1.46 -0.50 -11.42
CA ASP A 4 -2.20 -1.41 -10.54
C ASP A 4 -3.42 -0.72 -9.93
N PHE A 5 -3.39 0.61 -9.84
CA PHE A 5 -4.46 1.40 -9.27
C PHE A 5 -4.50 2.77 -9.93
N VAL A 6 -5.69 3.25 -10.23
CA VAL A 6 -5.89 4.57 -10.85
C VAL A 6 -6.92 5.35 -10.05
N ILE A 7 -6.59 6.61 -9.75
CA ILE A 7 -7.50 7.53 -9.07
C ILE A 7 -7.36 8.91 -9.70
N THR A 8 -8.43 9.68 -9.75
CA THR A 8 -8.43 11.01 -10.35
C THR A 8 -7.98 12.06 -9.35
N LYS A 9 -7.26 13.07 -9.85
CA LYS A 9 -6.79 14.20 -9.05
C LYS A 9 -7.93 14.77 -8.20
N GLY A 10 -7.66 14.93 -6.90
CA GLY A 10 -8.60 15.50 -5.95
C GLY A 10 -9.62 14.52 -5.40
N ASP A 11 -9.73 13.33 -5.98
CA ASP A 11 -10.65 12.32 -5.49
C ASP A 11 -10.06 11.62 -4.26
N LEU A 12 -10.93 11.29 -3.32
CA LEU A 12 -10.55 10.54 -2.11
C LEU A 12 -11.16 9.14 -2.11
N LEU A 13 -11.83 8.77 -3.18
CA LEU A 13 -12.40 7.45 -3.42
C LEU A 13 -12.06 7.01 -4.83
N PRO A 14 -11.90 5.71 -5.08
CA PRO A 14 -12.02 4.61 -4.11
C PRO A 14 -10.82 4.54 -3.17
N ILE A 15 -11.00 3.93 -2.00
CA ILE A 15 -9.89 3.64 -1.10
C ILE A 15 -9.01 2.54 -1.69
N LEU A 16 -7.73 2.55 -1.32
CA LEU A 16 -6.76 1.60 -1.87
C LEU A 16 -6.70 0.34 -1.00
N PRO A 17 -7.14 -0.82 -1.50
CA PRO A 17 -6.97 -2.08 -0.78
C PRO A 17 -5.57 -2.64 -1.01
N PHE A 18 -5.06 -3.40 -0.04
CA PHE A 18 -3.76 -4.05 -0.18
C PHE A 18 -3.73 -5.43 0.45
N GLN A 19 -2.85 -6.27 -0.07
CA GLN A 19 -2.52 -7.58 0.49
C GLN A 19 -1.01 -7.65 0.71
N CYS A 20 -0.60 -8.22 1.84
CA CYS A 20 0.81 -8.45 2.15
C CYS A 20 1.12 -9.91 1.87
N GLN A 21 1.52 -10.22 0.64
CA GLN A 21 1.71 -11.56 0.14
C GLN A 21 3.20 -11.83 -0.10
N TYR A 22 3.67 -13.00 0.34
CA TYR A 22 5.01 -13.46 0.05
C TYR A 22 5.11 -14.04 -1.35
N ARG A 23 6.34 -14.22 -1.83
CA ARG A 23 6.61 -14.71 -3.18
C ARG A 23 6.00 -16.09 -3.45
N ASP A 24 5.91 -16.93 -2.42
CA ASP A 24 5.36 -18.29 -2.56
C ASP A 24 3.83 -18.34 -2.55
N GLY A 25 3.17 -17.19 -2.48
CA GLY A 25 1.72 -17.10 -2.49
C GLY A 25 1.07 -17.12 -1.11
N THR A 26 1.85 -17.33 -0.05
CA THR A 26 1.32 -17.24 1.31
C THR A 26 1.21 -15.79 1.75
N PHE A 27 0.37 -15.52 2.73
CA PHE A 27 0.14 -14.18 3.24
C PHE A 27 0.85 -13.97 4.56
N ALA A 28 1.32 -12.74 4.79
CA ALA A 28 1.87 -12.36 6.09
C ALA A 28 0.75 -12.36 7.13
N ASP A 29 1.08 -12.79 8.35
CA ASP A 29 0.18 -12.68 9.49
C ASP A 29 0.41 -11.32 10.13
N LEU A 30 -0.57 -10.44 10.04
CA LEU A 30 -0.49 -9.08 10.56
C LEU A 30 -1.03 -8.96 11.99
N THR A 31 -1.34 -10.08 12.63
CA THR A 31 -1.78 -10.08 14.04
C THR A 31 -0.67 -9.55 14.93
N GLY A 32 -0.97 -8.53 15.72
CA GLY A 32 0.00 -8.00 16.69
C GLY A 32 1.13 -7.19 16.09
N VAL A 33 1.04 -6.75 14.83
CA VAL A 33 2.03 -5.83 14.26
C VAL A 33 1.98 -4.49 15.01
N THR A 34 3.13 -3.83 15.14
CA THR A 34 3.20 -2.55 15.85
C THR A 34 2.82 -1.38 14.93
N SER A 35 3.11 -1.47 13.64
CA SER A 35 2.68 -0.44 12.69
C SER A 35 2.60 -0.98 11.28
N VAL A 36 1.71 -0.39 10.49
CA VAL A 36 1.61 -0.60 9.05
C VAL A 36 1.52 0.78 8.41
N LYS A 37 2.48 1.08 7.54
CA LYS A 37 2.53 2.38 6.86
C LYS A 37 2.27 2.22 5.38
N PHE A 38 1.60 3.21 4.80
CA PHE A 38 1.49 3.37 3.36
C PHE A 38 2.48 4.43 2.91
N VAL A 39 3.28 4.10 1.90
CA VAL A 39 4.27 5.02 1.33
C VAL A 39 4.02 5.14 -0.16
N MET A 40 4.02 6.37 -0.68
CA MET A 40 3.84 6.63 -2.10
C MET A 40 4.82 7.71 -2.56
N GLN A 41 5.46 7.49 -3.69
CA GLN A 41 6.51 8.35 -4.20
C GLN A 41 6.32 8.56 -5.70
N LEU A 42 6.38 9.82 -6.13
CA LEU A 42 6.33 10.14 -7.56
C LEU A 42 7.59 9.62 -8.25
N LYS A 43 7.42 8.95 -9.39
CA LYS A 43 8.55 8.43 -10.15
C LYS A 43 9.52 9.56 -10.52
N GLY A 44 10.81 9.32 -10.27
CA GLY A 44 11.86 10.29 -10.55
C GLY A 44 12.07 11.33 -9.46
N VAL A 45 11.30 11.30 -8.38
CA VAL A 45 11.41 12.24 -7.27
C VAL A 45 11.86 11.47 -6.03
N THR A 46 12.84 11.99 -5.30
CA THR A 46 13.36 11.29 -4.10
C THR A 46 12.46 11.48 -2.89
N ALA A 47 11.73 12.61 -2.81
CA ALA A 47 10.85 12.87 -1.68
C ALA A 47 9.57 12.03 -1.78
N GLU A 48 9.14 11.49 -0.66
CA GLU A 48 7.91 10.70 -0.59
C GLU A 48 6.69 11.63 -0.53
N LYS A 49 5.69 11.36 -1.36
CA LYS A 49 4.43 12.09 -1.35
C LYS A 49 3.62 11.75 -0.10
N ILE A 50 3.61 10.47 0.25
CA ILE A 50 2.88 9.94 1.40
C ILE A 50 3.80 8.99 2.16
N ASN A 51 3.84 9.12 3.47
CA ASN A 51 4.52 8.17 4.36
C ASN A 51 3.81 8.25 5.71
N THR A 52 2.80 7.41 5.91
CA THR A 52 1.95 7.53 7.08
C THR A 52 1.30 6.20 7.45
N SER A 53 1.04 6.02 8.74
CA SER A 53 0.15 4.97 9.23
C SER A 53 -1.27 5.49 9.45
N VAL A 54 -1.46 6.79 9.40
CA VAL A 54 -2.79 7.40 9.52
C VAL A 54 -3.57 7.10 8.25
N GLY A 55 -4.80 6.60 8.39
CA GLY A 55 -5.62 6.20 7.24
C GLY A 55 -5.44 4.76 6.83
N VAL A 56 -4.46 4.06 7.39
CA VAL A 56 -4.29 2.62 7.16
C VAL A 56 -5.16 1.84 8.15
N THR A 57 -6.03 0.99 7.64
CA THR A 57 -6.92 0.16 8.45
C THR A 57 -6.69 -1.30 8.13
N ILE A 58 -6.42 -2.12 9.15
CA ILE A 58 -6.28 -3.56 8.98
C ILE A 58 -7.65 -4.21 9.19
N LEU A 59 -8.16 -4.87 8.15
CA LEU A 59 -9.48 -5.50 8.15
C LEU A 59 -9.39 -7.00 8.42
N ASN A 60 -8.44 -7.66 7.76
CA ASN A 60 -8.26 -9.12 7.84
C ASN A 60 -6.78 -9.40 8.09
N PRO A 61 -6.33 -9.47 9.36
CA PRO A 61 -4.91 -9.66 9.64
C PRO A 61 -4.37 -11.02 9.20
N VAL A 62 -5.23 -12.03 9.11
CA VAL A 62 -4.86 -13.38 8.66
C VAL A 62 -5.67 -13.72 7.42
N LEU A 63 -4.99 -14.07 6.33
CA LEU A 63 -5.62 -14.48 5.07
C LEU A 63 -5.20 -15.89 4.69
N GLN A 64 -6.15 -16.65 4.15
CA GLN A 64 -5.89 -17.98 3.60
C GLN A 64 -5.27 -17.86 2.22
N VAL A 65 -4.43 -18.82 1.85
CA VAL A 65 -3.83 -18.88 0.51
C VAL A 65 -4.96 -18.87 -0.53
N GLY A 66 -4.81 -18.00 -1.53
CA GLY A 66 -5.81 -17.84 -2.59
C GLY A 66 -6.92 -16.85 -2.27
N SER A 67 -6.91 -16.24 -1.09
CA SER A 67 -7.92 -15.26 -0.72
C SER A 67 -7.87 -14.02 -1.61
N ILE A 68 -9.05 -13.48 -1.95
CA ILE A 68 -9.17 -12.22 -2.67
C ILE A 68 -9.47 -11.05 -1.73
N LEU A 69 -9.61 -11.32 -0.42
CA LEU A 69 -9.90 -10.29 0.57
C LEU A 69 -8.64 -9.45 0.81
N PRO A 70 -8.78 -8.14 1.08
CA PRO A 70 -7.63 -7.33 1.44
C PRO A 70 -7.21 -7.57 2.89
N HIS A 71 -5.91 -7.46 3.18
CA HIS A 71 -5.42 -7.33 4.55
C HIS A 71 -5.93 -6.05 5.17
N GLY A 72 -5.90 -4.99 4.39
CA GLY A 72 -6.31 -3.68 4.86
C GLY A 72 -6.52 -2.72 3.71
N THR A 73 -6.76 -1.46 4.07
CA THR A 73 -7.00 -0.39 3.12
C THR A 73 -6.27 0.87 3.54
N TYR A 74 -5.98 1.71 2.56
CA TYR A 74 -5.54 3.07 2.80
C TYR A 74 -6.62 4.05 2.34
N SER A 75 -7.03 4.94 3.23
CA SER A 75 -7.99 6.00 2.93
C SER A 75 -7.25 7.28 2.58
N TRP A 76 -7.45 7.77 1.37
CA TRP A 76 -6.84 9.02 0.91
C TRP A 76 -7.36 10.20 1.72
N SER A 77 -6.51 11.18 1.99
CA SER A 77 -6.92 12.38 2.72
C SER A 77 -6.10 13.59 2.31
N GLY A 78 -6.63 14.77 2.60
CA GLY A 78 -5.92 16.03 2.41
C GLY A 78 -5.44 16.23 0.98
N THR A 79 -4.14 16.40 0.82
CA THR A 79 -3.50 16.67 -0.46
C THR A 79 -2.89 15.44 -1.11
N ASP A 80 -3.22 14.23 -0.64
CA ASP A 80 -2.63 12.99 -1.15
C ASP A 80 -2.76 12.86 -2.66
N THR A 81 -3.88 13.32 -3.23
CA THR A 81 -4.18 13.16 -4.66
C THR A 81 -4.18 14.49 -5.40
N ASP A 82 -3.44 15.48 -4.94
CA ASP A 82 -3.47 16.82 -5.54
C ASP A 82 -2.56 16.99 -6.76
N THR A 83 -1.62 16.08 -6.97
CA THR A 83 -0.64 16.20 -8.05
C THR A 83 -0.73 14.99 -8.98
N PRO A 84 -1.20 15.18 -10.23
CA PRO A 84 -1.26 14.08 -11.20
C PRO A 84 0.13 13.52 -11.50
N GLY A 85 0.17 12.26 -11.89
CA GLY A 85 1.42 11.60 -12.28
C GLY A 85 1.41 10.12 -12.01
N ASP A 86 2.54 9.49 -12.30
CA ASP A 86 2.76 8.06 -12.06
C ASP A 86 3.59 7.89 -10.80
N TYR A 87 3.06 7.12 -9.87
CA TYR A 87 3.65 6.92 -8.56
C TYR A 87 4.00 5.46 -8.34
N GLN A 88 4.95 5.23 -7.45
CA GLN A 88 5.25 3.93 -6.88
C GLN A 88 4.79 3.93 -5.44
N ALA A 89 4.18 2.83 -5.00
CA ALA A 89 3.68 2.72 -3.63
C ALA A 89 4.08 1.39 -3.02
N TRP A 90 4.18 1.36 -1.70
CA TRP A 90 4.49 0.15 -0.97
C TRP A 90 3.97 0.24 0.45
N ILE A 91 3.88 -0.92 1.08
CA ILE A 91 3.45 -1.04 2.48
C ILE A 91 4.66 -1.42 3.31
N VAL A 92 4.85 -0.76 4.44
CA VAL A 92 5.91 -1.05 5.40
C VAL A 92 5.27 -1.60 6.66
N VAL A 93 5.57 -2.86 6.99
CA VAL A 93 5.03 -3.54 8.17
C VAL A 93 6.13 -3.68 9.20
N THR A 94 5.87 -3.22 10.42
CA THR A 94 6.78 -3.40 11.55
C THR A 94 6.15 -4.39 12.52
N PHE A 95 6.84 -5.52 12.75
CA PHE A 95 6.37 -6.57 13.64
C PHE A 95 6.76 -6.29 15.08
N ALA A 96 6.11 -6.98 16.02
CA ALA A 96 6.39 -6.83 17.46
C ALA A 96 7.84 -7.15 17.81
N SER A 97 8.51 -8.01 17.01
CA SER A 97 9.93 -8.33 17.19
C SER A 97 10.87 -7.19 16.78
N GLY A 98 10.33 -6.12 16.19
CA GLY A 98 11.11 -5.02 15.63
C GLY A 98 11.54 -5.23 14.19
N LYS A 99 11.26 -6.39 13.60
CA LYS A 99 11.58 -6.68 12.21
C LYS A 99 10.63 -5.92 11.28
N ILE A 100 11.17 -5.49 10.13
CA ILE A 100 10.44 -4.69 9.16
C ILE A 100 10.40 -5.42 7.83
N LEU A 101 9.24 -5.47 7.20
CA LEU A 101 9.06 -6.00 5.85
C LEU A 101 8.37 -4.97 4.97
N HIS A 102 8.76 -4.96 3.70
CA HIS A 102 8.13 -4.13 2.67
C HIS A 102 7.31 -5.03 1.76
N PHE A 103 6.13 -4.59 1.39
CA PHE A 103 5.25 -5.29 0.44
C PHE A 103 4.85 -4.33 -0.67
N PRO A 104 4.71 -4.79 -1.93
CA PRO A 104 4.81 -6.19 -2.36
C PRO A 104 6.26 -6.71 -2.36
N ASN A 105 6.43 -8.02 -2.20
CA ASN A 105 7.74 -8.66 -2.33
C ASN A 105 7.68 -9.95 -3.16
N TYR A 106 6.65 -10.09 -3.99
CA TYR A 106 6.42 -11.26 -4.85
C TYR A 106 6.70 -10.90 -6.31
N GLY A 107 7.99 -10.88 -6.69
CA GLY A 107 8.39 -10.59 -8.07
C GLY A 107 8.52 -9.11 -8.39
N ARG A 108 8.14 -8.23 -7.48
CA ARG A 108 8.32 -6.78 -7.59
C ARG A 108 8.32 -6.16 -6.20
N SER A 109 8.85 -4.96 -6.10
CA SER A 109 8.95 -4.26 -4.81
C SER A 109 8.03 -3.05 -4.69
N ARG A 110 7.28 -2.72 -5.75
CA ARG A 110 6.43 -1.51 -5.76
C ARG A 110 5.13 -1.77 -6.52
N VAL A 111 4.08 -1.10 -6.06
CA VAL A 111 2.79 -1.04 -6.74
C VAL A 111 2.76 0.23 -7.59
N GLN A 112 2.20 0.15 -8.79
CA GLN A 112 2.08 1.30 -9.69
C GLN A 112 0.74 1.99 -9.46
N VAL A 113 0.78 3.28 -9.11
CA VAL A 113 -0.41 4.10 -8.89
C VAL A 113 -0.38 5.27 -9.85
N THR A 114 -1.46 5.48 -10.60
CA THR A 114 -1.58 6.62 -11.50
C THR A 114 -2.63 7.58 -10.96
N LEU A 115 -2.24 8.85 -10.80
CA LEU A 115 -3.16 9.95 -10.51
C LEU A 115 -3.49 10.63 -11.81
N ALA A 116 -4.71 10.43 -12.31
CA ALA A 116 -5.20 11.03 -13.54
C ALA A 116 -5.71 12.45 -13.29
N GLU A 117 -5.65 13.27 -14.31
CA GLU A 117 -6.19 14.63 -14.24
C GLU A 117 -7.72 14.66 -14.28
#